data_be2a56cbe08bbe858ebe1c8fa17bc24f
#
_entry.id   be2a56cbe08bbe858ebe1c8fa17bc24f
#
_cell.length_a   1.000
_cell.length_b   1.000
_cell.length_c   1.000
_cell.angle_alpha   90.00
_cell.angle_beta   90.00
_cell.angle_gamma   90.00
#
_symmetry.space_group_name_H-M   'P 1'
#
loop_
_entity.id
_entity.type
_entity.pdbx_description
1 polymer ?
#
loop_
_entity_poly.entity_id
_entity_poly.type
_entity_poly.pdbx_seq_one_letter_code
_entity_poly.pdbx_strand_id
1 'polypeptide(L)'
;MQKNFTFDGSISREVLNNYLSRAVTHCGLGYDNDVYSDTFEDDLRMLKNEGAKFIGRAAYVWHHSVPDREGFAFAKKRLARGHEIDPEFIFQACVFECIYRPFVSRTPVPAYVFEAFGLVPEDRCFSFDAMKLSGEPDDVWGMPQTATPDITRTEAQMWFFYRAAEYIKAGCEAIHLGQVCRIGREDPDFICWKLVIDKIRRFASIHARRHYVLIDAHTLGWLRQDDTMFDYNAFPIRLKEIPDKPMQCVCEEEYLDSMFNPRDGLCRPFLVEFDNFGRSAFPGIPDPSSHFAWGYDEITWFSKCDADYRTQFLNYITDWVNERYPEGWVQMPSRRCLAGGSRYNYSANTRSDACPHGWTDEETIKSVFGRT
;
A
#
# COMPACT_ATOMS: atom_id res chain seq x y z
N MET A 1 -9.07 14.21 23.87
CA MET A 1 -8.62 15.42 23.12
C MET A 1 -8.82 15.16 21.64
N GLN A 2 -9.16 16.21 20.86
CA GLN A 2 -9.25 16.07 19.41
C GLN A 2 -7.84 15.86 18.83
N LYS A 3 -7.64 14.83 17.98
CA LYS A 3 -6.33 14.58 17.35
C LYS A 3 -6.00 15.69 16.35
N ASN A 4 -4.72 16.06 16.31
CA ASN A 4 -4.21 17.01 15.33
C ASN A 4 -3.78 16.28 14.04
N PHE A 5 -4.29 16.72 12.89
CA PHE A 5 -3.95 16.19 11.56
C PHE A 5 -3.30 17.25 10.66
N THR A 6 -2.90 18.40 11.23
CA THR A 6 -2.35 19.53 10.44
C THR A 6 -0.84 19.36 10.26
N PHE A 7 -0.40 19.45 8.99
CA PHE A 7 1.01 19.55 8.62
C PHE A 7 1.17 20.28 7.29
N ASP A 8 2.35 20.87 7.07
CA ASP A 8 2.75 21.48 5.80
C ASP A 8 4.29 21.53 5.71
N GLY A 9 4.86 21.12 4.60
CA GLY A 9 6.32 21.06 4.35
C GLY A 9 7.09 20.02 5.17
N SER A 10 6.52 19.59 6.30
CA SER A 10 7.05 18.54 7.18
C SER A 10 5.93 17.99 8.06
N ILE A 11 6.12 16.78 8.60
CA ILE A 11 5.18 16.16 9.54
C ILE A 11 5.86 15.86 10.87
N SER A 12 5.23 16.22 11.99
CA SER A 12 5.72 15.81 13.30
C SER A 12 5.41 14.35 13.59
N ARG A 13 6.17 13.74 14.50
CA ARG A 13 5.94 12.35 14.94
C ARG A 13 4.54 12.14 15.51
N GLU A 14 4.04 13.11 16.26
CA GLU A 14 2.68 13.08 16.80
C GLU A 14 1.63 13.06 15.69
N VAL A 15 1.73 13.97 14.72
CA VAL A 15 0.77 14.06 13.60
C VAL A 15 0.84 12.80 12.73
N LEU A 16 2.04 12.28 12.47
CA LEU A 16 2.21 11.00 11.76
C LEU A 16 1.47 9.86 12.49
N ASN A 17 1.70 9.70 13.79
CA ASN A 17 1.02 8.67 14.59
C ASN A 17 -0.49 8.87 14.61
N ASN A 18 -0.98 10.11 14.63
CA ASN A 18 -2.42 10.40 14.52
C ASN A 18 -2.99 9.87 13.20
N TYR A 19 -2.31 10.09 12.07
CA TYR A 19 -2.72 9.56 10.77
C TYR A 19 -2.69 8.03 10.74
N LEU A 20 -1.59 7.42 11.19
CA LEU A 20 -1.43 5.97 11.17
C LEU A 20 -2.44 5.26 12.09
N SER A 21 -2.82 5.88 13.21
CA SER A 21 -3.88 5.37 14.10
C SER A 21 -5.29 5.41 13.47
N ARG A 22 -5.44 5.99 12.30
CA ARG A 22 -6.69 6.09 11.51
C ARG A 22 -6.50 5.53 10.09
N ALA A 23 -5.59 4.55 9.96
CA ALA A 23 -5.25 3.97 8.69
C ALA A 23 -6.21 2.86 8.28
N VAL A 24 -6.62 2.90 7.02
CA VAL A 24 -7.38 1.83 6.37
C VAL A 24 -6.71 1.41 5.06
N THR A 25 -6.87 0.16 4.67
CA THR A 25 -6.56 -0.30 3.31
C THR A 25 -7.81 -0.19 2.45
N HIS A 26 -7.80 0.69 1.45
CA HIS A 26 -8.90 0.83 0.49
C HIS A 26 -8.39 0.78 -0.94
N CYS A 27 -8.21 -0.44 -1.45
CA CYS A 27 -7.66 -0.67 -2.77
C CYS A 27 -8.55 -0.11 -3.87
N GLY A 28 -7.94 0.61 -4.80
CA GLY A 28 -8.59 1.00 -6.05
C GLY A 28 -9.50 2.22 -6.00
N LEU A 29 -9.53 2.98 -4.90
CA LEU A 29 -10.36 4.20 -4.82
C LEU A 29 -10.07 5.18 -5.96
N GLY A 30 -8.79 5.36 -6.31
CA GLY A 30 -8.32 6.22 -7.39
C GLY A 30 -8.10 5.51 -8.72
N TYR A 31 -8.63 4.30 -8.91
CA TYR A 31 -8.41 3.53 -10.13
C TYR A 31 -9.74 3.10 -10.76
N ASP A 32 -9.84 3.24 -12.09
CA ASP A 32 -11.01 2.80 -12.84
C ASP A 32 -10.91 1.31 -13.15
N ASN A 33 -11.68 0.52 -12.45
CA ASN A 33 -12.05 -0.80 -12.91
C ASN A 33 -13.54 -1.03 -12.59
N ASP A 34 -14.19 -1.84 -13.40
CA ASP A 34 -15.63 -2.11 -13.34
C ASP A 34 -16.10 -2.63 -11.96
N VAL A 35 -15.18 -3.09 -11.13
CA VAL A 35 -15.48 -3.64 -9.80
C VAL A 35 -15.65 -2.55 -8.74
N TYR A 36 -15.05 -1.36 -8.93
CA TYR A 36 -14.98 -0.30 -7.93
C TYR A 36 -15.80 0.94 -8.29
N SER A 37 -16.28 1.08 -9.53
CA SER A 37 -16.92 2.30 -9.96
C SER A 37 -18.28 2.53 -9.34
N ASP A 38 -19.03 1.46 -9.08
CA ASP A 38 -20.43 1.56 -8.66
C ASP A 38 -20.63 1.93 -7.19
N THR A 39 -19.59 1.76 -6.33
CA THR A 39 -19.69 1.99 -4.89
C THR A 39 -18.93 3.24 -4.42
N PHE A 40 -18.30 3.99 -5.31
CA PHE A 40 -17.35 5.04 -4.99
C PHE A 40 -17.88 6.10 -3.98
N GLU A 41 -19.09 6.61 -4.18
CA GLU A 41 -19.65 7.61 -3.27
C GLU A 41 -20.01 7.00 -1.90
N ASP A 42 -20.43 5.73 -1.87
CA ASP A 42 -20.65 5.01 -0.62
C ASP A 42 -19.34 4.66 0.09
N ASP A 43 -18.29 4.38 -0.67
CA ASP A 43 -16.94 4.18 -0.11
C ASP A 43 -16.44 5.46 0.58
N LEU A 44 -16.61 6.62 -0.04
CA LEU A 44 -16.25 7.91 0.59
C LEU A 44 -17.10 8.20 1.83
N ARG A 45 -18.39 7.89 1.78
CA ARG A 45 -19.29 7.99 2.94
C ARG A 45 -18.78 7.11 4.08
N MET A 46 -18.46 5.83 3.78
CA MET A 46 -17.94 4.86 4.74
C MET A 46 -16.63 5.36 5.37
N LEU A 47 -15.64 5.73 4.57
CA LEU A 47 -14.34 6.22 5.05
C LEU A 47 -14.51 7.41 6.02
N LYS A 48 -15.41 8.32 5.70
CA LYS A 48 -15.74 9.46 6.59
C LYS A 48 -16.43 8.98 7.87
N ASN A 49 -17.38 8.06 7.78
CA ASN A 49 -18.12 7.53 8.94
C ASN A 49 -17.20 6.73 9.87
N GLU A 50 -16.27 5.95 9.34
CA GLU A 50 -15.25 5.25 10.12
C GLU A 50 -14.34 6.22 10.86
N GLY A 51 -14.17 7.43 10.36
CA GLY A 51 -13.18 8.41 10.85
C GLY A 51 -11.76 8.10 10.36
N ALA A 52 -11.65 7.41 9.23
CA ALA A 52 -10.38 7.16 8.55
C ALA A 52 -9.70 8.48 8.18
N LYS A 53 -8.36 8.50 8.17
CA LYS A 53 -7.54 9.66 7.79
C LYS A 53 -6.41 9.28 6.85
N PHE A 54 -5.89 8.08 6.96
CA PHE A 54 -4.87 7.54 6.07
C PHE A 54 -5.48 6.40 5.23
N ILE A 55 -5.60 6.63 3.93
CA ILE A 55 -6.22 5.70 2.99
C ILE A 55 -5.11 5.01 2.20
N GLY A 56 -4.69 3.86 2.70
CA GLY A 56 -3.64 3.06 2.11
C GLY A 56 -4.10 2.37 0.84
N ARG A 57 -3.18 2.19 -0.09
CA ARG A 57 -3.40 1.56 -1.40
C ARG A 57 -4.52 2.19 -2.22
N ALA A 58 -4.82 3.48 -2.00
CA ALA A 58 -5.90 4.19 -2.68
C ALA A 58 -5.69 4.29 -4.19
N ALA A 59 -4.44 4.47 -4.62
CA ALA A 59 -4.08 4.57 -6.03
C ALA A 59 -2.90 3.65 -6.34
N TYR A 60 -3.15 2.61 -7.12
CA TYR A 60 -2.08 1.75 -7.63
C TYR A 60 -2.56 1.01 -8.87
N VAL A 61 -1.61 0.51 -9.63
CA VAL A 61 -1.88 -0.36 -10.77
C VAL A 61 -0.91 -1.52 -10.72
N TRP A 62 -1.44 -2.72 -10.62
CA TRP A 62 -0.64 -3.95 -10.69
C TRP A 62 -0.47 -4.41 -12.13
N HIS A 63 -1.58 -4.48 -12.88
CA HIS A 63 -1.61 -4.77 -14.31
C HIS A 63 -2.33 -3.64 -15.06
N HIS A 64 -1.68 -3.07 -16.05
CA HIS A 64 -2.21 -1.92 -16.77
C HIS A 64 -2.93 -2.32 -18.06
N SER A 65 -4.25 -2.14 -18.07
CA SER A 65 -5.07 -2.18 -19.28
C SER A 65 -5.31 -0.79 -19.88
N VAL A 66 -5.21 0.26 -19.06
CA VAL A 66 -5.51 1.66 -19.43
C VAL A 66 -4.21 2.46 -19.62
N PRO A 67 -4.11 3.36 -20.60
CA PRO A 67 -2.98 4.28 -20.72
C PRO A 67 -2.76 5.10 -19.44
N ASP A 68 -1.50 5.30 -19.06
CA ASP A 68 -1.10 5.97 -17.84
C ASP A 68 -1.74 7.35 -17.64
N ARG A 69 -1.77 8.13 -18.73
CA ARG A 69 -2.36 9.47 -18.73
C ARG A 69 -3.84 9.46 -18.31
N GLU A 70 -4.60 8.49 -18.79
CA GLU A 70 -6.03 8.36 -18.47
C GLU A 70 -6.19 7.89 -17.02
N GLY A 71 -5.38 6.92 -16.57
CA GLY A 71 -5.37 6.43 -15.20
C GLY A 71 -5.06 7.51 -14.19
N PHE A 72 -4.03 8.34 -14.42
CA PHE A 72 -3.71 9.47 -13.52
C PHE A 72 -4.76 10.56 -13.54
N ALA A 73 -5.36 10.88 -14.70
CA ALA A 73 -6.45 11.84 -14.79
C ALA A 73 -7.69 11.38 -14.02
N PHE A 74 -7.99 10.09 -14.09
CA PHE A 74 -9.06 9.46 -13.34
C PHE A 74 -8.78 9.49 -11.82
N ALA A 75 -7.59 9.07 -11.40
CA ALA A 75 -7.16 9.14 -10.01
C ALA A 75 -7.31 10.57 -9.46
N LYS A 76 -6.80 11.57 -10.19
CA LYS A 76 -6.90 12.98 -9.81
C LYS A 76 -8.33 13.42 -9.54
N LYS A 77 -9.28 13.05 -10.41
CA LYS A 77 -10.70 13.39 -10.23
C LYS A 77 -11.28 12.76 -8.96
N ARG A 78 -11.01 11.47 -8.72
CA ARG A 78 -11.54 10.75 -7.56
C ARG A 78 -10.92 11.21 -6.25
N LEU A 79 -9.61 11.41 -6.21
CA LEU A 79 -8.93 11.89 -5.00
C LEU A 79 -9.33 13.32 -4.66
N ALA A 80 -9.53 14.19 -5.66
CA ALA A 80 -10.09 15.52 -5.45
C ALA A 80 -11.48 15.44 -4.79
N ARG A 81 -12.35 14.55 -5.27
CA ARG A 81 -13.66 14.31 -4.65
C ARG A 81 -13.53 13.81 -3.20
N GLY A 82 -12.56 12.94 -2.92
CA GLY A 82 -12.28 12.50 -1.56
C GLY A 82 -11.85 13.65 -0.64
N HIS A 83 -10.99 14.57 -1.11
CA HIS A 83 -10.58 15.75 -0.35
C HIS A 83 -11.73 16.78 -0.14
N GLU A 84 -12.77 16.79 -1.00
CA GLU A 84 -14.01 17.56 -0.74
C GLU A 84 -14.79 16.95 0.44
N ILE A 85 -14.79 15.64 0.59
CA ILE A 85 -15.47 14.93 1.68
C ILE A 85 -14.74 15.13 3.02
N ASP A 86 -13.41 14.99 2.99
CA ASP A 86 -12.54 15.26 4.13
C ASP A 86 -11.16 15.79 3.66
N PRO A 87 -10.87 17.08 3.88
CA PRO A 87 -9.60 17.67 3.48
C PRO A 87 -8.38 17.12 4.25
N GLU A 88 -8.60 16.39 5.34
CA GLU A 88 -7.53 15.77 6.11
C GLU A 88 -7.14 14.39 5.55
N PHE A 89 -7.88 13.79 4.63
CA PHE A 89 -7.48 12.52 4.02
C PHE A 89 -6.07 12.58 3.43
N ILE A 90 -5.26 11.59 3.76
CA ILE A 90 -4.04 11.22 3.03
C ILE A 90 -4.38 10.02 2.15
N PHE A 91 -4.19 10.15 0.85
CA PHE A 91 -4.27 9.03 -0.09
C PHE A 91 -2.88 8.50 -0.40
N GLN A 92 -2.67 7.19 -0.18
CA GLN A 92 -1.42 6.52 -0.54
C GLN A 92 -1.52 5.94 -1.94
N ALA A 93 -0.48 6.16 -2.74
CA ALA A 93 -0.24 5.41 -3.95
C ALA A 93 0.83 4.33 -3.74
N CYS A 94 0.80 3.28 -4.57
CA CYS A 94 1.82 2.25 -4.54
C CYS A 94 2.56 2.18 -5.88
N VAL A 95 3.90 2.07 -5.80
CA VAL A 95 4.79 1.78 -6.92
C VAL A 95 5.51 0.49 -6.59
N PHE A 96 5.12 -0.59 -7.25
CA PHE A 96 5.53 -1.94 -6.86
C PHE A 96 6.79 -2.44 -7.55
N GLU A 97 7.29 -3.55 -7.07
CA GLU A 97 8.46 -4.30 -7.52
C GLU A 97 8.23 -5.11 -8.82
N CYS A 98 7.14 -4.87 -9.51
CA CYS A 98 6.79 -5.56 -10.75
C CYS A 98 6.53 -4.56 -11.88
N ILE A 99 7.31 -4.63 -12.94
CA ILE A 99 7.08 -3.87 -14.18
C ILE A 99 6.55 -4.79 -15.27
N TYR A 100 5.66 -4.27 -16.12
CA TYR A 100 5.03 -5.00 -17.20
C TYR A 100 5.46 -4.44 -18.58
N ARG A 101 6.11 -5.27 -19.41
CA ARG A 101 6.72 -4.82 -20.67
C ARG A 101 5.79 -4.04 -21.60
N PRO A 102 4.58 -4.52 -21.93
CA PRO A 102 3.69 -3.79 -22.84
C PRO A 102 3.29 -2.42 -22.31
N PHE A 103 3.23 -2.25 -21.01
CA PHE A 103 2.90 -0.98 -20.39
C PHE A 103 4.09 -0.02 -20.40
N VAL A 104 5.24 -0.45 -19.86
CA VAL A 104 6.49 0.34 -19.83
C VAL A 104 6.85 0.84 -21.22
N SER A 105 6.85 -0.04 -22.24
CA SER A 105 7.29 0.29 -23.59
C SER A 105 6.38 1.24 -24.37
N ARG A 106 5.18 1.54 -23.86
CA ARG A 106 4.27 2.54 -24.44
C ARG A 106 4.13 3.83 -23.62
N THR A 107 4.78 3.89 -22.46
CA THR A 107 4.73 5.05 -21.57
C THR A 107 5.82 6.05 -21.96
N PRO A 108 5.47 7.24 -22.51
CA PRO A 108 6.46 8.26 -22.86
C PRO A 108 7.18 8.78 -21.60
N VAL A 109 8.47 9.07 -21.73
CA VAL A 109 9.24 9.72 -20.64
C VAL A 109 9.02 11.23 -20.73
N PRO A 110 8.37 11.88 -19.74
CA PRO A 110 8.18 13.32 -19.75
C PRO A 110 9.50 14.09 -19.61
N ALA A 111 9.62 15.27 -20.21
CA ALA A 111 10.81 16.10 -20.14
C ALA A 111 11.29 16.37 -18.71
N TYR A 112 10.36 16.66 -17.78
CA TYR A 112 10.69 16.93 -16.38
C TYR A 112 11.37 15.75 -15.67
N VAL A 113 11.16 14.51 -16.16
CA VAL A 113 11.82 13.31 -15.61
C VAL A 113 13.31 13.32 -16.01
N PHE A 114 13.62 13.58 -17.27
CA PHE A 114 15.01 13.75 -17.71
C PHE A 114 15.71 14.86 -16.94
N GLU A 115 15.07 16.03 -16.83
CA GLU A 115 15.56 17.20 -16.12
C GLU A 115 15.88 16.90 -14.64
N ALA A 116 14.99 16.12 -13.96
CA ALA A 116 15.21 15.70 -12.57
C ALA A 116 16.47 14.83 -12.39
N PHE A 117 16.91 14.15 -13.45
CA PHE A 117 18.14 13.34 -13.46
C PHE A 117 19.33 14.03 -14.15
N GLY A 118 19.19 15.31 -14.54
CA GLY A 118 20.24 16.05 -15.23
C GLY A 118 20.52 15.56 -16.65
N LEU A 119 19.54 14.94 -17.26
CA LEU A 119 19.63 14.40 -18.63
C LEU A 119 18.95 15.34 -19.63
N VAL A 120 19.40 15.27 -20.88
CA VAL A 120 18.74 15.99 -21.99
C VAL A 120 17.43 15.27 -22.32
N PRO A 121 16.29 15.98 -22.43
CA PRO A 121 15.03 15.38 -22.83
C PRO A 121 15.10 14.72 -24.21
N GLU A 122 14.54 13.52 -24.31
CA GLU A 122 14.43 12.72 -25.52
C GLU A 122 12.97 12.38 -25.81
N ASP A 123 12.59 12.30 -27.08
CA ASP A 123 11.27 11.82 -27.50
C ASP A 123 11.28 10.28 -27.60
N ARG A 124 11.06 9.64 -26.45
CA ARG A 124 11.04 8.18 -26.30
C ARG A 124 10.11 7.70 -25.19
N CYS A 125 9.76 6.44 -25.26
CA CYS A 125 9.15 5.73 -24.11
C CYS A 125 10.20 5.17 -23.16
N PHE A 126 9.74 4.75 -21.97
CA PHE A 126 10.58 3.98 -21.05
C PHE A 126 11.01 2.65 -21.66
N SER A 127 12.19 2.18 -21.29
CA SER A 127 12.77 0.92 -21.75
C SER A 127 12.69 -0.15 -20.67
N PHE A 128 11.85 -1.16 -20.88
CA PHE A 128 11.73 -2.30 -19.98
C PHE A 128 13.07 -3.02 -19.79
N ASP A 129 13.82 -3.28 -20.86
CA ASP A 129 15.08 -3.99 -20.79
C ASP A 129 16.20 -3.18 -20.12
N ALA A 130 16.11 -1.83 -20.17
CA ALA A 130 17.05 -0.95 -19.50
C ALA A 130 16.80 -0.84 -17.98
N MET A 131 15.60 -1.20 -17.49
CA MET A 131 15.28 -1.07 -16.06
C MET A 131 15.22 -2.40 -15.31
N LYS A 132 15.11 -3.54 -16.00
CA LYS A 132 14.92 -4.83 -15.33
C LYS A 132 16.20 -5.34 -14.66
N LEU A 133 16.00 -6.11 -13.57
CA LEU A 133 17.07 -6.81 -12.88
C LEU A 133 17.68 -7.89 -13.79
N SER A 134 19.00 -7.96 -13.82
CA SER A 134 19.71 -8.92 -14.66
C SER A 134 19.62 -10.33 -14.11
N GLY A 135 19.51 -11.31 -15.02
CA GLY A 135 19.56 -12.74 -14.66
C GLY A 135 18.25 -13.32 -14.13
N GLU A 136 17.19 -12.52 -14.02
CA GLU A 136 15.84 -13.02 -13.71
C GLU A 136 15.01 -13.24 -14.98
N PRO A 137 14.14 -14.26 -15.02
CA PRO A 137 13.21 -14.46 -16.12
C PRO A 137 12.18 -13.33 -16.20
N ASP A 138 11.58 -13.12 -17.37
CA ASP A 138 10.53 -12.12 -17.58
C ASP A 138 9.14 -12.69 -17.19
N ASP A 139 9.01 -13.18 -15.94
CA ASP A 139 7.80 -13.83 -15.42
C ASP A 139 7.66 -13.72 -13.88
N VAL A 140 7.77 -12.52 -13.32
CA VAL A 140 7.64 -12.31 -11.88
C VAL A 140 6.33 -12.93 -11.37
N TRP A 141 6.45 -13.84 -10.39
CA TRP A 141 5.33 -14.63 -9.83
C TRP A 141 4.49 -15.37 -10.88
N GLY A 142 5.12 -15.89 -11.93
CA GLY A 142 4.44 -16.61 -13.00
C GLY A 142 3.60 -15.72 -13.93
N MET A 143 3.83 -14.42 -13.93
CA MET A 143 3.17 -13.47 -14.83
C MET A 143 4.06 -13.17 -16.03
N PRO A 144 3.71 -13.62 -17.26
CA PRO A 144 4.53 -13.40 -18.45
C PRO A 144 4.74 -11.91 -18.74
N GLN A 145 5.91 -11.59 -19.29
CA GLN A 145 6.30 -10.23 -19.69
C GLN A 145 6.45 -9.24 -18.51
N THR A 146 6.66 -9.74 -17.31
CA THR A 146 6.94 -8.94 -16.14
C THR A 146 8.37 -9.13 -15.67
N ALA A 147 8.95 -8.11 -15.02
CA ALA A 147 10.26 -8.21 -14.38
C ALA A 147 10.31 -7.41 -13.08
N THR A 148 11.28 -7.76 -12.23
CA THR A 148 11.68 -6.91 -11.10
C THR A 148 12.57 -5.77 -11.65
N PRO A 149 12.29 -4.50 -11.36
CA PRO A 149 13.19 -3.41 -11.70
C PRO A 149 14.45 -3.42 -10.81
N ASP A 150 15.55 -2.90 -11.35
CA ASP A 150 16.84 -2.75 -10.67
C ASP A 150 17.09 -1.26 -10.40
N ILE A 151 17.02 -0.85 -9.14
CA ILE A 151 17.13 0.57 -8.77
C ILE A 151 18.52 1.18 -9.05
N THR A 152 19.55 0.37 -9.29
CA THR A 152 20.86 0.87 -9.68
C THR A 152 20.88 1.43 -11.10
N ARG A 153 19.85 1.08 -11.90
CA ARG A 153 19.74 1.54 -13.29
C ARG A 153 18.97 2.86 -13.36
N THR A 154 19.55 3.83 -14.05
CA THR A 154 18.94 5.16 -14.22
C THR A 154 17.50 5.07 -14.75
N GLU A 155 17.22 4.14 -15.67
CA GLU A 155 15.88 3.96 -16.24
C GLU A 155 14.86 3.54 -15.16
N ALA A 156 15.24 2.64 -14.23
CA ALA A 156 14.40 2.25 -13.11
C ALA A 156 14.20 3.42 -12.12
N GLN A 157 15.27 4.17 -11.82
CA GLN A 157 15.17 5.37 -10.97
C GLN A 157 14.19 6.39 -11.57
N MET A 158 14.31 6.65 -12.88
CA MET A 158 13.39 7.54 -13.61
C MET A 158 11.95 7.04 -13.57
N TRP A 159 11.73 5.72 -13.67
CA TRP A 159 10.40 5.11 -13.58
C TRP A 159 9.77 5.30 -12.21
N PHE A 160 10.47 4.99 -11.12
CA PHE A 160 9.97 5.19 -9.76
C PHE A 160 9.67 6.66 -9.46
N PHE A 161 10.57 7.56 -9.88
CA PHE A 161 10.34 9.00 -9.76
C PHE A 161 9.11 9.45 -10.56
N TYR A 162 8.99 9.05 -11.82
CA TYR A 162 7.86 9.37 -12.69
C TYR A 162 6.53 8.95 -12.08
N ARG A 163 6.45 7.69 -11.67
CA ARG A 163 5.21 7.14 -11.07
C ARG A 163 4.83 7.93 -9.80
N ALA A 164 5.76 8.14 -8.90
CA ALA A 164 5.53 8.90 -7.68
C ALA A 164 5.13 10.35 -7.98
N ALA A 165 5.80 11.03 -8.93
CA ALA A 165 5.50 12.40 -9.32
C ALA A 165 4.08 12.54 -9.90
N GLU A 166 3.65 11.62 -10.75
CA GLU A 166 2.29 11.65 -11.31
C GLU A 166 1.21 11.38 -10.24
N TYR A 167 1.45 10.47 -9.29
CA TYR A 167 0.56 10.26 -8.17
C TYR A 167 0.49 11.47 -7.23
N ILE A 168 1.61 12.15 -6.99
CA ILE A 168 1.64 13.43 -6.23
C ILE A 168 0.79 14.49 -6.94
N LYS A 169 0.94 14.65 -8.25
CA LYS A 169 0.09 15.56 -9.07
C LYS A 169 -1.38 15.16 -9.06
N ALA A 170 -1.68 13.89 -8.89
CA ALA A 170 -3.05 13.38 -8.77
C ALA A 170 -3.65 13.63 -7.38
N GLY A 171 -2.86 14.04 -6.38
CA GLY A 171 -3.32 14.35 -5.03
C GLY A 171 -2.94 13.33 -3.97
N CYS A 172 -2.07 12.36 -4.27
CA CYS A 172 -1.52 11.46 -3.27
C CYS A 172 -0.48 12.18 -2.40
N GLU A 173 -0.51 11.92 -1.09
CA GLU A 173 0.41 12.47 -0.10
C GLU A 173 1.16 11.36 0.67
N ALA A 174 1.05 10.12 0.20
CA ALA A 174 1.86 8.98 0.64
C ALA A 174 2.20 8.09 -0.55
N ILE A 175 3.42 7.54 -0.56
CA ILE A 175 3.92 6.62 -1.60
C ILE A 175 4.51 5.38 -0.93
N HIS A 176 3.92 4.23 -1.23
CA HIS A 176 4.46 2.92 -0.87
C HIS A 176 5.35 2.38 -1.99
N LEU A 177 6.59 2.04 -1.69
CA LEU A 177 7.60 1.63 -2.68
C LEU A 177 7.77 0.10 -2.82
N GLY A 178 6.86 -0.67 -2.22
CA GLY A 178 6.87 -2.14 -2.31
C GLY A 178 8.10 -2.77 -1.65
N GLN A 179 8.60 -3.85 -2.24
CA GLN A 179 9.74 -4.63 -1.74
C GLN A 179 11.08 -3.99 -2.14
N VAL A 180 11.44 -2.89 -1.49
CA VAL A 180 12.65 -2.10 -1.85
C VAL A 180 13.95 -2.91 -1.83
N CYS A 181 14.04 -3.96 -1.00
CA CYS A 181 15.23 -4.80 -0.94
C CYS A 181 15.32 -5.74 -2.15
N ARG A 182 14.19 -6.19 -2.68
CA ARG A 182 14.17 -6.98 -3.92
C ARG A 182 14.60 -6.12 -5.11
N ILE A 183 14.07 -4.91 -5.20
CA ILE A 183 14.37 -3.94 -6.25
C ILE A 183 15.82 -3.41 -6.09
N GLY A 184 16.29 -3.26 -4.85
CA GLY A 184 17.62 -2.79 -4.47
C GLY A 184 18.62 -3.91 -4.18
N ARG A 185 18.45 -5.11 -4.71
CA ARG A 185 19.37 -6.22 -4.48
C ARG A 185 20.82 -5.89 -4.83
N GLU A 186 21.01 -5.06 -5.84
CA GLU A 186 22.32 -4.57 -6.29
C GLU A 186 22.69 -3.20 -5.69
N ASP A 187 21.86 -2.67 -4.76
CA ASP A 187 22.05 -1.40 -4.02
C ASP A 187 22.09 -1.65 -2.49
N PRO A 188 23.07 -2.42 -1.99
CA PRO A 188 23.09 -2.88 -0.60
C PRO A 188 23.20 -1.75 0.43
N ASP A 189 23.70 -0.60 0.04
CA ASP A 189 23.85 0.59 0.90
C ASP A 189 22.71 1.61 0.72
N PHE A 190 21.67 1.28 -0.06
CA PHE A 190 20.52 2.15 -0.37
C PHE A 190 20.88 3.53 -0.97
N ILE A 191 22.02 3.65 -1.64
CA ILE A 191 22.47 4.91 -2.25
C ILE A 191 21.52 5.34 -3.36
N CYS A 192 21.15 4.40 -4.23
CA CYS A 192 20.24 4.67 -5.35
C CYS A 192 18.81 4.93 -4.87
N TRP A 193 18.34 4.17 -3.88
CA TRP A 193 17.04 4.42 -3.27
C TRP A 193 16.98 5.80 -2.61
N LYS A 194 18.00 6.16 -1.85
CA LYS A 194 18.08 7.49 -1.23
C LYS A 194 18.00 8.61 -2.26
N LEU A 195 18.75 8.48 -3.36
CA LEU A 195 18.71 9.45 -4.47
C LEU A 195 17.31 9.61 -5.05
N VAL A 196 16.60 8.51 -5.29
CA VAL A 196 15.24 8.54 -5.84
C VAL A 196 14.26 9.16 -4.84
N ILE A 197 14.32 8.76 -3.57
CA ILE A 197 13.47 9.27 -2.50
C ILE A 197 13.70 10.79 -2.29
N ASP A 198 14.95 11.25 -2.28
CA ASP A 198 15.27 12.67 -2.16
C ASP A 198 14.67 13.49 -3.34
N LYS A 199 14.69 12.92 -4.57
CA LYS A 199 14.05 13.55 -5.73
C LYS A 199 12.51 13.58 -5.59
N ILE A 200 11.90 12.51 -5.12
CA ILE A 200 10.44 12.44 -4.87
C ILE A 200 10.04 13.48 -3.80
N ARG A 201 10.76 13.57 -2.68
CA ARG A 201 10.50 14.56 -1.63
C ARG A 201 10.69 16.00 -2.11
N ARG A 202 11.74 16.24 -2.90
CA ARG A 202 11.95 17.56 -3.53
C ARG A 202 10.82 17.91 -4.49
N PHE A 203 10.33 16.95 -5.27
CA PHE A 203 9.18 17.17 -6.14
C PHE A 203 7.91 17.46 -5.31
N ALA A 204 7.68 16.72 -4.25
CA ALA A 204 6.55 16.89 -3.35
C ALA A 204 6.55 18.25 -2.65
N SER A 205 7.73 18.78 -2.26
CA SER A 205 7.83 20.10 -1.63
C SER A 205 7.37 21.26 -2.53
N ILE A 206 7.17 21.01 -3.83
CA ILE A 206 6.69 22.02 -4.79
C ILE A 206 5.27 21.70 -5.26
N HIS A 207 4.94 20.42 -5.41
CA HIS A 207 3.75 19.97 -6.14
C HIS A 207 2.70 19.26 -5.30
N ALA A 208 3.07 18.76 -4.11
CA ALA A 208 2.12 18.13 -3.21
C ALA A 208 1.21 19.17 -2.54
N ARG A 209 -0.01 18.80 -2.22
CA ARG A 209 -1.03 19.67 -1.63
C ARG A 209 -0.60 20.31 -0.30
N ARG A 210 0.19 19.58 0.51
CA ARG A 210 0.76 20.04 1.79
C ARG A 210 2.29 20.05 1.77
N HIS A 211 2.88 20.23 0.59
CA HIS A 211 4.33 20.35 0.35
C HIS A 211 5.18 19.22 0.98
N TYR A 212 4.56 18.05 1.22
CA TYR A 212 5.22 16.90 1.81
C TYR A 212 4.59 15.60 1.27
N VAL A 213 5.36 14.53 1.25
CA VAL A 213 4.90 13.18 0.93
C VAL A 213 5.49 12.19 1.93
N LEU A 214 4.62 11.36 2.51
CA LEU A 214 5.02 10.21 3.32
C LEU A 214 5.54 9.11 2.41
N ILE A 215 6.61 8.44 2.83
CA ILE A 215 7.20 7.32 2.09
C ILE A 215 7.37 6.14 3.02
N ASP A 216 6.90 4.98 2.57
CA ASP A 216 7.05 3.70 3.23
C ASP A 216 7.41 2.58 2.25
N ALA A 217 7.84 1.48 2.79
CA ALA A 217 8.16 0.28 2.03
C ALA A 217 8.17 -0.96 2.92
N HIS A 218 8.22 -2.14 2.30
CA HIS A 218 8.69 -3.35 2.96
C HIS A 218 10.21 -3.28 3.09
N THR A 219 10.68 -3.10 4.31
CA THR A 219 12.10 -2.83 4.60
C THR A 219 12.77 -4.00 5.27
N LEU A 220 13.16 -4.99 4.53
CA LEU A 220 13.90 -6.20 4.93
C LEU A 220 15.11 -5.98 5.86
N GLY A 221 14.90 -5.35 7.01
CA GLY A 221 15.93 -5.21 8.04
C GLY A 221 17.18 -4.42 7.67
N TRP A 222 17.05 -3.55 6.74
CA TRP A 222 18.16 -2.74 6.21
C TRP A 222 18.19 -1.32 6.75
N LEU A 223 17.22 -0.94 7.59
CA LEU A 223 17.17 0.39 8.16
C LEU A 223 18.12 0.48 9.35
N ARG A 224 19.14 1.30 9.22
CA ARG A 224 19.94 1.74 10.36
C ARG A 224 19.07 2.61 11.27
N GLN A 225 19.34 2.62 12.58
CA GLN A 225 18.51 3.32 13.59
C GLN A 225 18.34 4.82 13.32
N ASP A 226 19.22 5.43 12.56
CA ASP A 226 19.29 6.86 12.22
C ASP A 226 18.79 7.16 10.80
N ASP A 227 18.31 6.15 10.06
CA ASP A 227 17.86 6.34 8.70
C ASP A 227 16.46 6.99 8.65
N THR A 228 16.40 8.19 8.08
CA THR A 228 15.17 8.97 7.87
C THR A 228 14.56 8.75 6.48
N MET A 229 15.01 7.73 5.75
CA MET A 229 14.58 7.48 4.38
C MET A 229 13.07 7.19 4.31
N PHE A 230 12.56 6.37 5.23
CA PHE A 230 11.14 6.02 5.31
C PHE A 230 10.50 6.65 6.55
N ASP A 231 9.28 7.15 6.43
CA ASP A 231 8.54 7.77 7.53
C ASP A 231 7.95 6.72 8.49
N TYR A 232 7.56 5.56 7.95
CA TYR A 232 7.08 4.39 8.71
C TYR A 232 7.36 3.11 7.92
N ASN A 233 7.16 1.95 8.58
CA ASN A 233 7.35 0.63 7.97
C ASN A 233 6.02 -0.01 7.61
N ALA A 234 6.00 -0.80 6.54
CA ALA A 234 4.85 -1.57 6.14
C ALA A 234 4.93 -3.02 6.66
N PHE A 235 3.85 -3.48 7.25
CA PHE A 235 3.45 -4.88 7.46
C PHE A 235 4.47 -5.81 8.14
N PRO A 236 5.05 -5.44 9.30
CA PRO A 236 6.08 -6.29 9.91
C PRO A 236 5.52 -7.52 10.63
N ILE A 237 4.25 -7.54 10.97
CA ILE A 237 3.60 -8.60 11.77
C ILE A 237 2.64 -9.36 10.87
N ARG A 238 2.69 -10.70 10.95
CA ARG A 238 1.82 -11.60 10.22
C ARG A 238 0.87 -12.36 11.13
N LEU A 239 -0.29 -12.75 10.59
CA LEU A 239 -1.26 -13.57 11.28
C LEU A 239 -0.79 -15.03 11.28
N LYS A 240 -0.92 -15.72 12.41
CA LYS A 240 -0.57 -17.11 12.58
C LYS A 240 -1.81 -17.95 12.87
N GLU A 241 -1.96 -19.07 12.16
CA GLU A 241 -3.01 -20.05 12.41
C GLU A 241 -2.92 -20.66 13.81
N ILE A 242 -4.07 -20.94 14.40
CA ILE A 242 -4.16 -21.77 15.60
C ILE A 242 -4.39 -23.22 15.13
N PRO A 243 -3.42 -24.16 15.30
CA PRO A 243 -3.47 -25.49 14.68
C PRO A 243 -4.74 -26.28 14.97
N ASP A 244 -5.23 -26.23 16.21
CA ASP A 244 -6.39 -26.99 16.67
C ASP A 244 -7.72 -26.23 16.53
N LYS A 245 -7.69 -25.05 15.93
CA LYS A 245 -8.87 -24.18 15.77
C LYS A 245 -9.01 -23.71 14.33
N PRO A 246 -9.63 -24.47 13.46
CA PRO A 246 -9.79 -24.11 12.05
C PRO A 246 -10.38 -22.71 11.88
N MET A 247 -9.83 -21.95 10.94
CA MET A 247 -10.22 -20.58 10.63
C MET A 247 -9.99 -19.56 11.77
N GLN A 248 -9.18 -19.90 12.78
CA GLN A 248 -8.79 -18.94 13.83
C GLN A 248 -7.31 -18.61 13.75
N CYS A 249 -6.97 -17.34 13.95
CA CYS A 249 -5.61 -16.82 13.95
C CYS A 249 -5.28 -16.07 15.23
N VAL A 250 -3.99 -15.95 15.49
CA VAL A 250 -3.39 -15.11 16.56
C VAL A 250 -2.23 -14.30 15.99
N CYS A 251 -1.78 -13.31 16.78
CA CYS A 251 -0.50 -12.64 16.57
C CYS A 251 0.51 -13.19 17.60
N GLU A 252 1.74 -13.40 17.18
CA GLU A 252 2.86 -13.79 18.04
C GLU A 252 4.06 -12.89 17.76
N GLU A 253 4.83 -12.53 18.79
CA GLU A 253 5.97 -11.61 18.65
C GLU A 253 7.07 -12.17 17.75
N GLU A 254 7.24 -13.49 17.72
CA GLU A 254 8.22 -14.18 16.89
C GLU A 254 7.72 -14.47 15.47
N TYR A 255 6.43 -14.28 15.19
CA TYR A 255 5.85 -14.53 13.88
C TYR A 255 5.75 -13.27 13.05
N LEU A 256 6.93 -12.82 12.62
CA LEU A 256 7.09 -11.62 11.83
C LEU A 256 7.16 -11.95 10.33
N ASP A 257 6.92 -10.95 9.50
CA ASP A 257 7.20 -11.05 8.07
C ASP A 257 8.67 -11.44 7.86
N SER A 258 8.93 -12.47 7.04
CA SER A 258 10.29 -12.90 6.69
C SER A 258 11.10 -11.79 6.02
N MET A 259 10.42 -10.75 5.54
CA MET A 259 10.98 -9.55 4.94
C MET A 259 11.21 -8.44 5.98
N PHE A 260 11.01 -8.69 7.26
CA PHE A 260 11.15 -7.71 8.32
C PHE A 260 12.28 -8.10 9.30
N ASN A 261 13.14 -7.14 9.65
CA ASN A 261 14.13 -7.32 10.69
C ASN A 261 13.68 -6.63 11.98
N PRO A 262 13.38 -7.38 13.06
CA PRO A 262 12.91 -6.80 14.30
C PRO A 262 13.93 -5.88 15.00
N ARG A 263 15.22 -6.02 14.68
CA ARG A 263 16.28 -5.22 15.33
C ARG A 263 16.23 -3.74 14.94
N ASP A 264 15.74 -3.43 13.73
CA ASP A 264 15.85 -2.09 13.16
C ASP A 264 14.50 -1.37 12.99
N GLY A 265 13.37 -2.10 13.00
CA GLY A 265 12.09 -1.59 12.53
C GLY A 265 11.01 -1.37 13.59
N LEU A 266 11.00 -2.10 14.71
CA LEU A 266 9.95 -1.98 15.74
C LEU A 266 10.06 -0.69 16.56
N CYS A 267 11.17 0.03 16.46
CA CYS A 267 11.37 1.34 17.10
C CYS A 267 10.80 2.51 16.30
N ARG A 268 10.19 2.26 15.13
CA ARG A 268 9.58 3.28 14.26
C ARG A 268 8.08 3.04 14.15
N PRO A 269 7.27 4.02 13.72
CA PRO A 269 5.88 3.73 13.38
C PRO A 269 5.81 2.66 12.32
N PHE A 270 4.82 1.79 12.46
CA PHE A 270 4.53 0.79 11.45
C PHE A 270 3.03 0.53 11.34
N LEU A 271 2.63 0.00 10.20
CA LEU A 271 1.27 -0.47 9.93
C LEU A 271 1.25 -1.98 9.77
N VAL A 272 0.30 -2.65 10.44
CA VAL A 272 -0.06 -4.05 10.21
C VAL A 272 -1.24 -4.08 9.27
N GLU A 273 -1.13 -4.75 8.14
CA GLU A 273 -2.18 -4.88 7.13
C GLU A 273 -2.58 -6.35 6.93
N PHE A 274 -3.84 -6.61 6.66
CA PHE A 274 -4.30 -7.89 6.12
C PHE A 274 -4.01 -7.93 4.62
N ASP A 275 -2.93 -8.62 4.25
CA ASP A 275 -2.42 -8.62 2.88
C ASP A 275 -2.86 -9.87 2.10
N ASN A 276 -2.55 -9.90 0.80
CA ASN A 276 -2.63 -11.10 -0.03
C ASN A 276 -1.40 -12.02 0.13
N PHE A 277 -0.72 -11.94 1.27
CA PHE A 277 0.44 -12.76 1.61
C PHE A 277 0.02 -14.21 1.87
N GLY A 278 0.83 -15.16 1.39
CA GLY A 278 0.62 -16.58 1.65
C GLY A 278 -0.45 -17.26 0.80
N ARG A 279 -0.90 -16.61 -0.28
CA ARG A 279 -1.86 -17.17 -1.21
C ARG A 279 -1.36 -18.48 -1.84
N SER A 280 -2.16 -19.56 -1.74
CA SER A 280 -1.92 -20.78 -2.52
C SER A 280 -2.54 -20.67 -3.92
N ALA A 281 -2.11 -21.56 -4.82
CA ALA A 281 -2.73 -21.72 -6.14
C ALA A 281 -4.19 -22.21 -6.04
N PHE A 282 -4.55 -22.85 -4.93
CA PHE A 282 -5.86 -23.46 -4.70
C PHE A 282 -6.45 -23.02 -3.36
N PRO A 283 -6.98 -21.78 -3.25
CA PRO A 283 -7.55 -21.28 -2.01
C PRO A 283 -8.69 -22.16 -1.47
N GLY A 284 -8.63 -22.46 -0.17
CA GLY A 284 -9.59 -23.35 0.51
C GLY A 284 -9.25 -24.82 0.43
N ILE A 285 -8.18 -25.20 -0.27
CA ILE A 285 -7.62 -26.54 -0.24
C ILE A 285 -6.41 -26.52 0.70
N PRO A 286 -6.39 -27.38 1.74
CA PRO A 286 -5.28 -27.44 2.67
C PRO A 286 -3.95 -27.67 1.95
N ASP A 287 -3.00 -26.76 2.17
CA ASP A 287 -1.67 -26.81 1.61
C ASP A 287 -0.66 -26.36 2.68
N PRO A 288 0.04 -27.33 3.33
CA PRO A 288 1.03 -27.02 4.37
C PRO A 288 2.23 -26.21 3.89
N SER A 289 2.43 -26.08 2.57
CA SER A 289 3.49 -25.24 2.00
C SER A 289 3.11 -23.77 1.86
N SER A 290 1.83 -23.43 2.00
CA SER A 290 1.35 -22.05 1.99
C SER A 290 1.43 -21.41 3.38
N HIS A 291 1.34 -20.09 3.45
CA HIS A 291 1.36 -19.34 4.72
C HIS A 291 0.24 -19.81 5.66
N PHE A 292 -0.98 -19.95 5.13
CA PHE A 292 -2.06 -20.65 5.82
C PHE A 292 -2.28 -22.04 5.22
N ALA A 293 -2.31 -23.06 6.07
CA ALA A 293 -2.61 -24.42 5.65
C ALA A 293 -3.99 -24.54 4.95
N TRP A 294 -4.89 -23.59 5.17
CA TRP A 294 -6.18 -23.50 4.47
C TRP A 294 -6.09 -22.98 3.04
N GLY A 295 -4.90 -22.60 2.56
CA GLY A 295 -4.67 -22.11 1.21
C GLY A 295 -5.22 -20.71 0.90
N TYR A 296 -5.63 -19.96 1.91
CA TYR A 296 -6.03 -18.56 1.78
C TYR A 296 -4.83 -17.62 1.99
N ASP A 297 -4.97 -16.37 1.56
CA ASP A 297 -4.21 -15.26 2.09
C ASP A 297 -4.96 -14.63 3.29
N GLU A 298 -4.30 -13.69 3.97
CA GLU A 298 -4.81 -13.09 5.21
C GLU A 298 -6.18 -12.42 5.02
N ILE A 299 -6.34 -11.60 3.97
CA ILE A 299 -7.63 -10.91 3.74
C ILE A 299 -8.71 -11.84 3.22
N THR A 300 -8.36 -12.83 2.39
CA THR A 300 -9.33 -13.82 1.93
C THR A 300 -9.82 -14.68 3.09
N TRP A 301 -8.92 -15.13 3.97
CA TRP A 301 -9.29 -15.79 5.22
C TRP A 301 -10.24 -14.91 6.05
N PHE A 302 -9.87 -13.66 6.33
CA PHE A 302 -10.69 -12.75 7.11
C PHE A 302 -12.10 -12.58 6.54
N SER A 303 -12.22 -12.43 5.21
CA SER A 303 -13.51 -12.29 4.53
C SER A 303 -14.44 -13.49 4.66
N LYS A 304 -13.89 -14.68 4.97
CA LYS A 304 -14.65 -15.93 5.13
C LYS A 304 -15.05 -16.22 6.58
N CYS A 305 -14.51 -15.48 7.53
CA CYS A 305 -14.94 -15.57 8.91
C CYS A 305 -16.36 -15.01 9.08
N ASP A 306 -17.09 -15.49 10.09
CA ASP A 306 -18.39 -14.91 10.45
C ASP A 306 -18.21 -13.47 11.01
N ALA A 307 -19.30 -12.69 11.01
CA ALA A 307 -19.27 -11.28 11.37
C ALA A 307 -18.83 -11.06 12.84
N ASP A 308 -19.27 -11.93 13.75
CA ASP A 308 -18.93 -11.83 15.17
C ASP A 308 -17.44 -12.07 15.38
N TYR A 309 -16.88 -13.08 14.71
CA TYR A 309 -15.45 -13.36 14.77
C TYR A 309 -14.63 -12.25 14.14
N ARG A 310 -15.03 -11.69 13.00
CA ARG A 310 -14.33 -10.55 12.39
C ARG A 310 -14.30 -9.35 13.34
N THR A 311 -15.43 -9.03 13.99
CA THR A 311 -15.51 -7.97 15.00
C THR A 311 -14.57 -8.25 16.18
N GLN A 312 -14.57 -9.47 16.70
CA GLN A 312 -13.67 -9.86 17.80
C GLN A 312 -12.20 -9.78 17.37
N PHE A 313 -11.88 -10.22 16.16
CA PHE A 313 -10.51 -10.25 15.67
C PHE A 313 -9.94 -8.86 15.40
N LEU A 314 -10.71 -7.91 14.84
CA LEU A 314 -10.27 -6.53 14.67
C LEU A 314 -9.98 -5.84 16.02
N ASN A 315 -10.80 -6.10 17.02
CA ASN A 315 -10.54 -5.62 18.38
C ASN A 315 -9.29 -6.26 18.96
N TYR A 316 -9.17 -7.58 18.86
CA TYR A 316 -8.04 -8.35 19.37
C TYR A 316 -6.70 -7.87 18.79
N ILE A 317 -6.59 -7.78 17.45
CA ILE A 317 -5.33 -7.40 16.81
C ILE A 317 -4.94 -5.96 17.13
N THR A 318 -5.92 -5.07 17.24
CA THR A 318 -5.67 -3.67 17.63
C THR A 318 -5.12 -3.59 19.06
N ASP A 319 -5.78 -4.25 19.99
CA ASP A 319 -5.37 -4.27 21.40
C ASP A 319 -3.99 -4.93 21.53
N TRP A 320 -3.77 -6.07 20.83
CA TRP A 320 -2.49 -6.79 20.85
C TRP A 320 -1.32 -5.93 20.34
N VAL A 321 -1.52 -5.18 19.25
CA VAL A 321 -0.49 -4.30 18.66
C VAL A 321 -0.24 -3.10 19.58
N ASN A 322 -1.29 -2.40 20.01
CA ASN A 322 -1.17 -1.18 20.81
C ASN A 322 -0.57 -1.41 22.18
N GLU A 323 -0.86 -2.57 22.83
CA GLU A 323 -0.29 -2.93 24.12
C GLU A 323 1.22 -3.19 24.07
N ARG A 324 1.73 -3.67 22.94
CA ARG A 324 3.13 -4.07 22.76
C ARG A 324 3.98 -3.02 22.09
N TYR A 325 3.39 -2.27 21.19
CA TYR A 325 4.10 -1.35 20.30
C TYR A 325 3.43 0.04 20.33
N PRO A 326 3.96 1.00 21.08
CA PRO A 326 3.33 2.33 21.22
C PRO A 326 3.14 3.11 19.92
N GLU A 327 3.88 2.76 18.87
CA GLU A 327 3.81 3.36 17.54
C GLU A 327 3.49 2.32 16.46
N GLY A 328 2.97 1.16 16.84
CA GLY A 328 2.41 0.16 15.96
C GLY A 328 0.91 0.38 15.78
N TRP A 329 0.43 0.36 14.56
CA TRP A 329 -0.98 0.58 14.23
C TRP A 329 -1.50 -0.48 13.29
N VAL A 330 -2.79 -0.78 13.36
CA VAL A 330 -3.45 -1.67 12.42
C VAL A 330 -4.07 -0.85 11.29
N GLN A 331 -3.67 -1.15 10.07
CA GLN A 331 -4.32 -0.62 8.88
C GLN A 331 -5.59 -1.44 8.60
N MET A 332 -6.73 -0.92 9.03
CA MET A 332 -8.00 -1.65 9.00
C MET A 332 -8.40 -2.05 7.57
N PRO A 333 -8.93 -3.26 7.35
CA PRO A 333 -9.40 -3.67 6.05
C PRO A 333 -10.71 -2.93 5.70
N SER A 334 -10.66 -2.00 4.77
CA SER A 334 -11.82 -1.28 4.26
C SER A 334 -12.25 -1.82 2.90
N ARG A 335 -11.31 -1.97 1.96
CA ARG A 335 -11.53 -2.67 0.68
C ARG A 335 -10.27 -3.36 0.19
N ARG A 336 -10.37 -4.65 -0.16
CA ARG A 336 -9.26 -5.46 -0.67
C ARG A 336 -9.72 -6.48 -1.69
N CYS A 337 -8.89 -6.74 -2.71
CA CYS A 337 -9.09 -7.86 -3.61
C CYS A 337 -8.92 -9.19 -2.88
N LEU A 338 -9.76 -10.16 -3.21
CA LEU A 338 -9.73 -11.51 -2.64
C LEU A 338 -9.06 -12.49 -3.61
N ALA A 339 -8.39 -13.51 -3.06
CA ALA A 339 -7.84 -14.60 -3.87
C ALA A 339 -8.94 -15.53 -4.42
N GLY A 340 -8.56 -16.37 -5.39
CA GLY A 340 -9.44 -17.41 -5.92
C GLY A 340 -10.48 -16.94 -6.92
N GLY A 341 -10.27 -15.78 -7.57
CA GLY A 341 -11.17 -15.29 -8.63
C GLY A 341 -12.54 -14.87 -8.11
N SER A 342 -12.63 -14.45 -6.84
CA SER A 342 -13.85 -13.87 -6.31
C SER A 342 -14.32 -12.72 -7.21
N ARG A 343 -15.60 -12.73 -7.57
CA ARG A 343 -16.22 -11.65 -8.35
C ARG A 343 -16.27 -10.33 -7.57
N TYR A 344 -16.28 -10.40 -6.25
CA TYR A 344 -16.38 -9.26 -5.37
C TYR A 344 -15.13 -9.16 -4.50
N ASN A 345 -14.68 -7.95 -4.31
CA ASN A 345 -13.67 -7.63 -3.30
C ASN A 345 -14.30 -7.63 -1.91
N TYR A 346 -13.49 -7.88 -0.87
CA TYR A 346 -13.90 -7.54 0.48
C TYR A 346 -14.18 -6.03 0.55
N SER A 347 -15.26 -5.65 1.21
CA SER A 347 -15.65 -4.26 1.42
C SER A 347 -16.32 -4.12 2.80
N ALA A 348 -15.78 -3.28 3.67
CA ALA A 348 -16.31 -3.06 5.02
C ALA A 348 -17.64 -2.32 5.06
N ASN A 349 -18.07 -1.73 3.92
CA ASN A 349 -19.33 -0.99 3.82
C ASN A 349 -20.50 -1.72 4.49
N THR A 350 -21.33 -0.97 5.16
CA THR A 350 -22.64 -1.45 5.59
C THR A 350 -23.45 -1.85 4.37
N ARG A 351 -23.99 -3.09 4.37
CA ARG A 351 -24.79 -3.61 3.25
C ARG A 351 -26.01 -2.75 3.02
N SER A 352 -26.16 -2.26 1.79
CA SER A 352 -27.21 -1.34 1.35
C SER A 352 -27.44 -1.47 -0.16
N ASP A 353 -28.42 -0.75 -0.69
CA ASP A 353 -28.63 -0.67 -2.16
C ASP A 353 -27.38 -0.06 -2.86
N ALA A 354 -26.66 0.86 -2.20
CA ALA A 354 -25.43 1.45 -2.73
C ALA A 354 -24.23 0.49 -2.66
N CYS A 355 -24.20 -0.46 -1.73
CA CYS A 355 -23.19 -1.50 -1.60
C CYS A 355 -23.82 -2.85 -1.23
N PRO A 356 -24.44 -3.59 -2.19
CA PRO A 356 -25.18 -4.81 -1.90
C PRO A 356 -24.32 -5.96 -1.37
N HIS A 357 -23.01 -5.90 -1.62
CA HIS A 357 -22.04 -6.93 -1.28
C HIS A 357 -21.13 -6.55 -0.10
N GLY A 358 -21.47 -5.51 0.67
CA GLY A 358 -20.73 -5.10 1.86
C GLY A 358 -20.74 -6.18 2.96
N TRP A 359 -19.62 -6.29 3.68
CA TRP A 359 -19.45 -7.20 4.84
C TRP A 359 -20.02 -6.63 6.14
N THR A 360 -20.33 -5.32 6.18
CA THR A 360 -20.92 -4.61 7.34
C THR A 360 -19.96 -4.53 8.53
N ASP A 361 -18.68 -4.36 8.28
CA ASP A 361 -17.65 -4.20 9.32
C ASP A 361 -17.36 -2.72 9.65
N GLU A 362 -17.97 -1.77 8.92
CA GLU A 362 -17.80 -0.32 9.03
C GLU A 362 -17.95 0.20 10.48
N GLU A 363 -18.99 -0.20 11.19
CA GLU A 363 -19.22 0.25 12.57
C GLU A 363 -18.21 -0.36 13.57
N THR A 364 -17.69 -1.55 13.27
CA THR A 364 -16.59 -2.14 14.06
C THR A 364 -15.32 -1.30 13.92
N ILE A 365 -14.93 -0.94 12.69
CA ILE A 365 -13.75 -0.10 12.41
C ILE A 365 -13.91 1.26 13.08
N LYS A 366 -15.08 1.89 12.95
CA LYS A 366 -15.41 3.15 13.63
C LYS A 366 -15.25 3.06 15.15
N SER A 367 -15.76 1.98 15.75
CA SER A 367 -15.64 1.72 17.18
C SER A 367 -14.17 1.58 17.62
N VAL A 368 -13.38 0.83 16.86
CA VAL A 368 -11.93 0.67 17.10
C VAL A 368 -11.23 2.02 17.05
N PHE A 369 -11.47 2.80 16.01
CA PHE A 369 -10.91 4.15 15.88
C PHE A 369 -11.37 5.11 16.98
N GLY A 370 -12.55 4.92 17.54
CA GLY A 370 -13.05 5.69 18.67
C GLY A 370 -12.25 5.49 19.98
N ARG A 371 -11.52 4.36 20.09
CA ARG A 371 -10.71 4.01 21.28
C ARG A 371 -9.24 4.41 21.13
N THR A 372 -8.73 4.52 19.92
CA THR A 372 -7.36 4.93 19.60
C THR A 372 -7.32 6.44 19.31
#